data_47fad857b659b228e6cdc4fb668b5609
#
_entry.id   47fad857b659b228e6cdc4fb668b5609
#
_cell.length_a   1.000
_cell.length_b   1.000
_cell.length_c   1.000
_cell.angle_alpha   90.00
_cell.angle_beta   90.00
_cell.angle_gamma   90.00
#
_symmetry.space_group_name_H-M   'P 1'
#
loop_
_entity.id
_entity.type
_entity.pdbx_description
1 polymer ?
#
loop_
_entity_poly.entity_id
_entity_poly.type
_entity_poly.pdbx_seq_one_letter_code
_entity_poly.pdbx_strand_id
1 'polypeptide(L)'
;VEEKLAACVQITGAAFSTYRWAGKIETAREYLCLIKTRKDLFTRVESAIKKLHSYETPEIIAVPIVNGSKEYLKWLDESLE
;
A
#
# COMPACT_ATOMS: atom_id res chain seq x y z
N VAL A 1 -1.85 8.53 -7.10
CA VAL A 1 -1.43 8.48 -8.50
C VAL A 1 -1.28 9.90 -9.09
N GLU A 2 -2.24 10.75 -8.85
CA GLU A 2 -2.16 12.12 -9.38
C GLU A 2 -0.97 12.90 -8.84
N GLU A 3 -0.59 12.68 -7.60
CA GLU A 3 0.55 13.36 -6.98
C GLU A 3 1.89 12.69 -7.31
N LYS A 4 1.86 11.65 -8.15
CA LYS A 4 3.04 10.90 -8.58
C LYS A 4 3.78 10.21 -7.42
N LEU A 5 3.07 9.91 -6.35
CA LEU A 5 3.60 9.12 -5.23
C LEU A 5 3.42 7.62 -5.48
N ALA A 6 2.49 7.27 -6.36
CA ALA A 6 2.23 5.89 -6.74
C ALA A 6 2.03 5.83 -8.24
N ALA A 7 2.66 4.85 -8.89
CA ALA A 7 2.49 4.63 -10.33
C ALA A 7 1.17 3.93 -10.61
N CYS A 8 0.73 3.09 -9.69
CA CYS A 8 -0.47 2.28 -9.86
C CYS A 8 -1.01 1.89 -8.49
N VAL A 9 -2.32 1.88 -8.34
CA VAL A 9 -2.98 1.42 -7.13
C VAL A 9 -4.02 0.37 -7.55
N GLN A 10 -3.95 -0.79 -6.94
CA GLN A 10 -4.91 -1.87 -7.17
C GLN A 10 -5.59 -2.22 -5.85
N ILE A 11 -6.90 -2.40 -5.90
CA ILE A 11 -7.66 -2.78 -4.73
C ILE A 11 -8.24 -4.17 -4.99
N THR A 12 -7.87 -5.13 -4.15
CA THR A 12 -8.36 -6.49 -4.30
C THR A 12 -9.59 -6.72 -3.41
N GLY A 13 -10.37 -7.73 -3.76
CA GLY A 13 -11.60 -8.07 -3.07
C GLY A 13 -11.39 -8.39 -1.60
N ALA A 14 -12.49 -8.58 -0.89
CA ALA A 14 -12.50 -8.68 0.56
C ALA A 14 -11.64 -9.82 1.11
N ALA A 15 -10.91 -9.51 2.18
CA ALA A 15 -10.20 -10.48 2.98
C ALA A 15 -10.80 -10.41 4.39
N PHE A 16 -10.81 -11.54 5.09
CA PHE A 16 -11.23 -11.56 6.49
C PHE A 16 -9.96 -11.67 7.34
N SER A 17 -9.66 -10.62 8.07
CA SER A 17 -8.46 -10.55 8.89
C SER A 17 -8.84 -10.84 10.33
N THR A 18 -8.13 -11.77 10.97
CA THR A 18 -8.33 -12.10 12.37
C THR A 18 -7.08 -11.72 13.13
N TYR A 19 -7.22 -10.89 14.14
CA TYR A 19 -6.07 -10.32 14.84
C TYR A 19 -6.41 -10.03 16.30
N ARG A 20 -5.38 -9.77 17.09
CA ARG A 20 -5.53 -9.38 18.49
C ARG A 20 -5.49 -7.86 18.59
N TRP A 21 -6.49 -7.31 19.24
CA TRP A 21 -6.57 -5.87 19.48
C TRP A 21 -7.14 -5.61 20.87
N ALA A 22 -6.46 -4.80 21.65
CA ALA A 22 -6.88 -4.45 23.02
C ALA A 22 -7.21 -5.68 23.87
N GLY A 23 -6.41 -6.75 23.75
CA GLY A 23 -6.57 -7.98 24.51
C GLY A 23 -7.66 -8.93 24.01
N LYS A 24 -8.31 -8.59 22.90
CA LYS A 24 -9.38 -9.40 22.31
C LYS A 24 -9.00 -9.89 20.92
N ILE A 25 -9.65 -10.96 20.50
CA ILE A 25 -9.53 -11.45 19.12
C ILE A 25 -10.65 -10.79 18.32
N GLU A 26 -10.24 -10.08 17.29
CA GLU A 26 -11.17 -9.37 16.40
C GLU A 26 -11.09 -9.95 15.00
N THR A 27 -12.20 -9.91 14.27
CA THR A 27 -12.22 -10.28 12.86
C THR A 27 -12.86 -9.13 12.10
N ALA A 28 -12.19 -8.71 11.04
CA ALA A 28 -12.69 -7.61 10.21
C ALA A 28 -12.65 -7.99 8.74
N ARG A 29 -13.62 -7.49 7.99
CA ARG A 29 -13.62 -7.59 6.54
C ARG A 29 -12.84 -6.41 5.99
N GLU A 30 -11.81 -6.70 5.20
CA GLU A 30 -10.91 -5.66 4.70
C GLU A 30 -10.61 -5.82 3.22
N TYR A 31 -10.13 -4.76 2.60
CA TYR A 31 -9.67 -4.80 1.22
C TYR A 31 -8.17 -4.57 1.21
N LEU A 32 -7.49 -5.30 0.32
CA LEU A 32 -6.05 -5.13 0.15
C LEU A 32 -5.80 -4.04 -0.89
N CYS A 33 -4.92 -3.12 -0.54
CA CYS A 33 -4.54 -2.05 -1.45
C CYS A 33 -3.08 -2.26 -1.83
N LEU A 34 -2.84 -2.55 -3.11
CA LEU A 34 -1.49 -2.77 -3.63
C LEU A 34 -1.03 -1.50 -4.33
N ILE A 35 -0.01 -0.87 -3.77
CA ILE A 35 0.50 0.41 -4.27
C ILE A 35 1.88 0.18 -4.88
N LYS A 36 2.03 0.49 -6.18
CA LYS A 36 3.30 0.35 -6.87
C LYS A 36 4.04 1.66 -6.81
N THR A 37 5.20 1.66 -6.14
CA THR A 37 5.98 2.87 -5.94
C THR A 37 7.45 2.53 -5.74
N ARG A 38 8.29 3.55 -5.49
CA ARG A 38 9.70 3.35 -5.16
C ARG A 38 9.92 3.42 -3.66
N LYS A 39 10.98 2.78 -3.21
CA LYS A 39 11.37 2.74 -1.79
C LYS A 39 11.55 4.15 -1.21
N ASP A 40 12.14 5.06 -1.96
CA ASP A 40 12.40 6.42 -1.48
C ASP A 40 11.13 7.26 -1.29
N LEU A 41 10.00 6.80 -1.83
CA LEU A 41 8.71 7.49 -1.66
C LEU A 41 7.86 6.89 -0.55
N PHE A 42 8.33 5.82 0.10
CA PHE A 42 7.52 5.11 1.10
C PHE A 42 7.00 6.02 2.20
N THR A 43 7.85 6.84 2.79
CA THR A 43 7.46 7.72 3.90
C THR A 43 6.36 8.69 3.49
N ARG A 44 6.43 9.21 2.27
CA ARG A 44 5.40 10.12 1.77
C ARG A 44 4.09 9.41 1.47
N VAL A 45 4.17 8.19 0.94
CA VAL A 45 2.99 7.35 0.70
C VAL A 45 2.33 7.01 2.03
N GLU A 46 3.12 6.57 2.99
CA GLU A 46 2.62 6.25 4.33
C GLU A 46 1.89 7.44 4.95
N SER A 47 2.47 8.61 4.87
CA SER A 47 1.88 9.83 5.40
C SER A 47 0.54 10.15 4.73
N ALA A 48 0.47 10.01 3.41
CA ALA A 48 -0.76 10.26 2.66
C ALA A 48 -1.87 9.27 3.05
N ILE A 49 -1.52 8.00 3.23
CA ILE A 49 -2.47 6.97 3.63
C ILE A 49 -3.02 7.25 5.03
N LYS A 50 -2.15 7.59 5.97
CA LYS A 50 -2.56 7.85 7.35
C LYS A 50 -3.55 9.01 7.46
N LYS A 51 -3.46 9.98 6.58
CA LYS A 51 -4.39 11.12 6.57
C LYS A 51 -5.80 10.71 6.15
N LEU A 52 -5.92 9.63 5.37
CA LEU A 52 -7.19 9.19 4.80
C LEU A 52 -7.78 7.98 5.53
N HIS A 53 -6.95 7.22 6.23
CA HIS A 53 -7.38 5.97 6.84
C HIS A 53 -8.12 6.22 8.16
N SER A 54 -9.19 5.45 8.40
CA SER A 54 -10.00 5.59 9.60
C SER A 54 -9.42 4.88 10.83
N TYR A 55 -8.52 3.92 10.63
CA TYR A 55 -7.92 3.18 11.73
C TYR A 55 -6.82 3.99 12.42
N GLU A 56 -6.73 3.85 13.74
CA GLU A 56 -5.66 4.45 14.51
C GLU A 56 -4.29 3.88 14.09
N THR A 57 -4.25 2.56 13.89
CA THR A 57 -3.02 1.86 13.47
C THR A 57 -3.31 1.02 12.24
N PRO A 58 -3.26 1.62 11.03
CA PRO A 58 -3.45 0.86 9.80
C PRO A 58 -2.21 0.03 9.48
N GLU A 59 -2.42 -1.08 8.78
CA GLU A 59 -1.31 -1.88 8.30
C GLU A 59 -0.74 -1.24 7.04
N ILE A 60 0.49 -0.74 7.14
CA ILE A 60 1.21 -0.16 5.99
C ILE A 60 2.59 -0.78 5.97
N ILE A 61 2.80 -1.71 5.06
CA ILE A 61 4.08 -2.41 4.93
C ILE A 61 4.53 -2.35 3.48
N ALA A 62 5.81 -2.52 3.24
CA ALA A 62 6.35 -2.52 1.90
C ALA A 62 7.04 -3.86 1.63
N VAL A 63 6.81 -4.39 0.44
CA VAL A 63 7.42 -5.63 -0.01
C VAL A 63 8.22 -5.31 -1.27
N PRO A 64 9.50 -5.73 -1.35
CA PRO A 64 10.30 -5.40 -2.51
C PRO A 64 9.88 -6.21 -3.74
N ILE A 65 9.98 -5.59 -4.91
CA ILE A 65 9.84 -6.27 -6.18
C ILE A 65 11.23 -6.79 -6.52
N VAL A 66 11.44 -8.09 -6.38
CA VAL A 66 12.77 -8.66 -6.59
C VAL A 66 13.10 -8.83 -8.08
N ASN A 67 12.09 -9.03 -8.93
CA ASN A 67 12.25 -9.14 -10.36
C ASN A 67 11.03 -8.56 -11.05
N GLY A 68 11.25 -7.92 -12.19
CA GLY A 68 10.16 -7.39 -13.00
C GLY A 68 10.66 -7.20 -14.42
N SER A 69 9.74 -7.09 -15.38
CA SER A 69 10.17 -6.83 -16.75
C SER A 69 10.77 -5.44 -16.82
N LYS A 70 11.80 -5.29 -17.66
CA LYS A 70 12.52 -4.03 -17.81
C LYS A 70 11.59 -2.89 -18.22
N GLU A 71 10.70 -3.17 -19.14
CA GLU A 71 9.75 -2.18 -19.65
C GLU A 71 8.77 -1.73 -18.57
N TYR A 72 8.26 -2.66 -17.77
CA TYR A 72 7.32 -2.34 -16.71
C TYR A 72 7.98 -1.52 -15.61
N LEU A 73 9.18 -1.92 -15.18
CA LEU A 73 9.90 -1.19 -14.14
C LEU A 73 10.27 0.22 -14.58
N LYS A 74 10.61 0.37 -15.86
CA LYS A 74 10.90 1.69 -16.43
C LYS A 74 9.65 2.56 -16.41
N TRP A 75 8.52 2.00 -16.84
CA TRP A 75 7.23 2.72 -16.81
C TRP A 75 6.87 3.13 -15.39
N LEU A 76 7.04 2.23 -14.44
CA LEU A 76 6.75 2.50 -13.04
C LEU A 76 7.55 3.70 -12.54
N ASP A 77 8.86 3.66 -12.79
CA ASP A 77 9.76 4.73 -12.35
C ASP A 77 9.42 6.07 -13.00
N GLU A 78 9.13 6.07 -14.30
CA GLU A 78 8.78 7.28 -15.03
C GLU A 78 7.44 7.88 -14.61
N SER A 79 6.57 7.08 -14.01
CA SER A 79 5.25 7.53 -13.54
C SER A 79 5.33 8.18 -12.15
N LEU A 80 6.49 8.17 -11.52
CA LEU A 80 6.71 8.72 -10.17
C LEU A 80 7.47 10.04 -10.25
N GLU A 81 7.39 10.81 -9.18
CA GLU A 81 8.16 12.06 -9.12
C GLU A 81 9.66 11.86 -8.83
#